data_e478dd49741917b3cc9f4ad5d61c102d
#
_entry.id   e478dd49741917b3cc9f4ad5d61c102d
#
_cell.length_a   1.000
_cell.length_b   1.000
_cell.length_c   1.000
_cell.angle_alpha   90.00
_cell.angle_beta   90.00
_cell.angle_gamma   90.00
#
_symmetry.space_group_name_H-M   'P 1'
#
loop_
_entity.id
_entity.type
_entity.pdbx_description
1 polymer ?
#
loop_
_entity_poly.entity_id
_entity_poly.type
_entity_poly.pdbx_seq_one_letter_code
_entity_poly.pdbx_strand_id
1 'polypeptide(L)'
;MATEQISDGKRARLIPTEGRAELRATSALLATLELVRPFSIALLGPLGASKSKRATVKTYTEPTFRSNGRKRRLDGWLEVGSGSGPHRSLNALVETKVGKNKHTVEQINNYLTVAREDDFDCLITISNEVAPAPGVHPTKGVESGADSKTPVYHLSWLRVLATARETLSEFDQGVLERKILEELIYFLENKTAQVLSPQNMSRTDWNAVRAGTQRDGLRRGNKGATFVAKEWDLVALFLKSPR
;
A
#
# COMPACT_ATOMS: atom_id res chain seq x y z
N MET A 1 23.46 5.49 18.52
CA MET A 1 22.56 6.34 19.34
C MET A 1 21.16 5.75 19.15
N ALA A 2 20.45 5.51 20.22
CA ALA A 2 19.08 4.98 20.14
C ALA A 2 18.15 5.98 19.43
N THR A 3 17.17 5.47 18.69
CA THR A 3 16.08 6.26 18.14
C THR A 3 15.14 6.65 19.28
N GLU A 4 14.66 7.87 19.26
CA GLU A 4 13.67 8.37 20.20
C GLU A 4 12.38 8.69 19.47
N GLN A 5 11.28 8.07 19.86
CA GLN A 5 9.95 8.44 19.40
C GLN A 5 9.55 9.79 20.00
N ILE A 6 9.34 10.78 19.13
CA ILE A 6 8.99 12.14 19.57
C ILE A 6 7.48 12.33 19.58
N SER A 7 6.75 11.65 18.70
CA SER A 7 5.31 11.76 18.58
C SER A 7 4.74 10.54 17.86
N ASP A 8 3.64 10.00 18.39
CA ASP A 8 2.86 8.94 17.76
C ASP A 8 2.19 9.37 16.44
N GLY A 9 2.26 10.67 16.12
CA GLY A 9 1.53 11.23 14.99
C GLY A 9 0.08 11.57 15.34
N LYS A 10 -0.74 11.71 14.31
CA LYS A 10 -2.17 11.98 14.42
C LYS A 10 -2.95 10.70 14.10
N ARG A 11 -4.13 10.57 14.71
CA ARG A 11 -5.04 9.48 14.32
C ARG A 11 -5.42 9.61 12.84
N ALA A 12 -5.40 8.48 12.11
CA ALA A 12 -5.82 8.44 10.73
C ALA A 12 -7.30 8.82 10.57
N ARG A 13 -7.63 9.51 9.49
CA ARG A 13 -8.99 9.96 9.17
C ARG A 13 -9.43 9.39 7.84
N LEU A 14 -10.66 8.89 7.78
CA LEU A 14 -11.24 8.38 6.53
C LEU A 14 -11.42 9.51 5.50
N ILE A 15 -11.91 10.65 5.96
CA ILE A 15 -12.09 11.85 5.15
C ILE A 15 -11.18 12.95 5.73
N PRO A 16 -9.93 13.05 5.26
CA PRO A 16 -9.05 14.12 5.70
C PRO A 16 -9.48 15.46 5.11
N THR A 17 -9.59 16.46 5.96
CA THR A 17 -10.04 17.81 5.56
C THR A 17 -8.91 18.68 5.02
N GLU A 18 -7.66 18.33 5.33
CA GLU A 18 -6.46 19.10 5.01
C GLU A 18 -5.35 18.20 4.49
N GLY A 19 -4.35 18.81 3.86
CA GLY A 19 -3.12 18.15 3.49
C GLY A 19 -2.94 17.85 2.01
N ARG A 20 -1.73 17.43 1.70
CA ARG A 20 -1.32 17.02 0.35
C ARG A 20 -2.03 15.73 -0.07
N ALA A 21 -2.04 15.45 -1.37
CA ALA A 21 -2.64 14.24 -1.92
C ALA A 21 -2.09 12.95 -1.26
N GLU A 22 -0.77 12.90 -0.99
CA GLU A 22 -0.14 11.77 -0.27
C GLU A 22 -0.74 11.59 1.12
N LEU A 23 -0.79 12.65 1.94
CA LEU A 23 -1.32 12.58 3.30
C LEU A 23 -2.80 12.16 3.30
N ARG A 24 -3.59 12.68 2.36
CA ARG A 24 -5.00 12.32 2.24
C ARG A 24 -5.17 10.84 1.87
N ALA A 25 -4.40 10.35 0.89
CA ALA A 25 -4.46 8.96 0.47
C ALA A 25 -4.00 8.01 1.59
N THR A 26 -2.90 8.36 2.29
CA THR A 26 -2.41 7.61 3.44
C THR A 26 -3.45 7.55 4.56
N SER A 27 -4.02 8.71 4.94
CA SER A 27 -4.99 8.77 6.02
C SER A 27 -6.27 7.99 5.70
N ALA A 28 -6.79 8.11 4.47
CA ALA A 28 -7.96 7.36 4.04
C ALA A 28 -7.72 5.85 4.07
N LEU A 29 -6.57 5.39 3.55
CA LEU A 29 -6.20 3.98 3.58
C LEU A 29 -6.06 3.46 5.02
N LEU A 30 -5.26 4.15 5.84
CA LEU A 30 -4.99 3.73 7.22
C LEU A 30 -6.26 3.70 8.07
N ALA A 31 -7.12 4.71 7.96
CA ALA A 31 -8.40 4.73 8.66
C ALA A 31 -9.31 3.58 8.20
N THR A 32 -9.33 3.26 6.90
CA THR A 32 -10.12 2.13 6.40
C THR A 32 -9.56 0.79 6.90
N LEU A 33 -8.25 0.61 6.96
CA LEU A 33 -7.63 -0.59 7.55
C LEU A 33 -8.00 -0.78 9.03
N GLU A 34 -8.13 0.31 9.77
CA GLU A 34 -8.56 0.28 11.17
C GLU A 34 -10.04 -0.09 11.30
N LEU A 35 -10.90 0.46 10.44
CA LEU A 35 -12.35 0.36 10.56
C LEU A 35 -12.95 -0.86 9.85
N VAL A 36 -12.31 -1.38 8.81
CA VAL A 36 -12.82 -2.48 7.98
C VAL A 36 -11.92 -3.70 8.11
N ARG A 37 -12.22 -4.53 9.11
CA ARG A 37 -11.37 -5.69 9.43
C ARG A 37 -11.17 -6.68 8.28
N PRO A 38 -12.18 -7.10 7.48
CA PRO A 38 -11.96 -7.96 6.34
C PRO A 38 -10.96 -7.40 5.33
N PHE A 39 -11.01 -6.10 5.05
CA PHE A 39 -10.06 -5.43 4.17
C PHE A 39 -8.64 -5.45 4.74
N SER A 40 -8.48 -5.19 6.04
CA SER A 40 -7.15 -5.27 6.67
C SER A 40 -6.60 -6.70 6.68
N ILE A 41 -7.42 -7.73 6.84
CA ILE A 41 -7.00 -9.14 6.72
C ILE A 41 -6.53 -9.43 5.29
N ALA A 42 -7.29 -9.01 4.29
CA ALA A 42 -6.96 -9.26 2.89
C ALA A 42 -5.67 -8.55 2.45
N LEU A 43 -5.47 -7.31 2.88
CA LEU A 43 -4.30 -6.52 2.47
C LEU A 43 -3.04 -6.82 3.29
N LEU A 44 -3.17 -6.96 4.62
CA LEU A 44 -2.03 -7.09 5.53
C LEU A 44 -1.72 -8.54 5.93
N GLY A 45 -2.68 -9.46 5.78
CA GLY A 45 -2.47 -10.88 6.08
C GLY A 45 -1.30 -11.51 5.33
N PRO A 46 -1.09 -11.25 4.03
CA PRO A 46 0.09 -11.69 3.29
C PRO A 46 1.42 -11.13 3.82
N LEU A 47 1.39 -10.04 4.59
CA LEU A 47 2.55 -9.39 5.22
C LEU A 47 2.81 -9.89 6.64
N GLY A 48 2.07 -10.88 7.12
CA GLY A 48 2.25 -11.45 8.46
C GLY A 48 1.25 -10.99 9.51
N ALA A 49 0.31 -10.08 9.17
CA ALA A 49 -0.71 -9.65 10.12
C ALA A 49 -1.66 -10.79 10.50
N SER A 50 -2.12 -10.79 11.74
CA SER A 50 -3.13 -11.73 12.22
C SER A 50 -4.37 -11.74 11.33
N LYS A 51 -4.87 -12.92 10.98
CA LYS A 51 -6.14 -13.12 10.27
C LYS A 51 -7.34 -13.25 11.21
N SER A 52 -7.13 -13.12 12.52
CA SER A 52 -8.20 -13.19 13.51
C SER A 52 -9.17 -12.01 13.33
N LYS A 53 -10.47 -12.29 13.28
CA LYS A 53 -11.53 -11.26 13.27
C LYS A 53 -11.53 -10.41 14.55
N ARG A 54 -10.93 -10.89 15.64
CA ARG A 54 -10.83 -10.19 16.93
C ARG A 54 -9.61 -9.30 17.04
N ALA A 55 -8.65 -9.40 16.12
CA ALA A 55 -7.46 -8.57 16.14
C ALA A 55 -7.84 -7.11 15.88
N THR A 56 -7.34 -6.22 16.72
CA THR A 56 -7.50 -4.78 16.55
C THR A 56 -6.44 -4.23 15.61
N VAL A 57 -6.79 -3.21 14.88
CA VAL A 57 -5.84 -2.42 14.09
C VAL A 57 -5.83 -1.00 14.65
N LYS A 58 -4.64 -0.44 14.86
CA LYS A 58 -4.44 0.96 15.24
C LYS A 58 -3.60 1.62 14.19
N THR A 59 -3.94 2.83 13.79
CA THR A 59 -3.24 3.54 12.73
C THR A 59 -2.99 4.99 13.08
N TYR A 60 -1.84 5.50 12.64
CA TYR A 60 -1.40 6.86 12.89
C TYR A 60 -0.82 7.47 11.60
N THR A 61 -1.04 8.74 11.37
CA THR A 61 -0.42 9.51 10.30
C THR A 61 0.66 10.43 10.85
N GLU A 62 1.70 10.67 10.06
CA GLU A 62 2.81 11.58 10.37
C GLU A 62 3.54 11.28 11.71
N PRO A 63 3.78 9.99 12.09
CA PRO A 63 4.59 9.69 13.25
C PRO A 63 6.00 10.28 13.07
N THR A 64 6.59 10.71 14.16
CA THR A 64 7.90 11.35 14.13
C THR A 64 8.87 10.69 15.10
N PHE A 65 10.01 10.32 14.58
CA PHE A 65 11.10 9.66 15.30
C PHE A 65 12.38 10.50 15.24
N ARG A 66 13.26 10.30 16.21
CA ARG A 66 14.60 10.86 16.17
C ARG A 66 15.60 9.73 16.00
N SER A 67 16.21 9.65 14.83
CA SER A 67 17.22 8.65 14.49
C SER A 67 18.53 9.34 14.09
N ASN A 68 19.65 8.92 14.68
CA ASN A 68 20.96 9.53 14.45
C ASN A 68 20.99 11.06 14.64
N GLY A 69 20.28 11.58 15.65
CA GLY A 69 20.17 13.01 15.94
C GLY A 69 19.30 13.82 14.97
N ARG A 70 18.72 13.17 13.94
CA ARG A 70 17.86 13.82 12.94
C ARG A 70 16.40 13.43 13.14
N LYS A 71 15.52 14.41 13.02
CA LYS A 71 14.08 14.21 13.04
C LYS A 71 13.63 13.58 11.72
N ARG A 72 12.90 12.46 11.80
CA ARG A 72 12.31 11.72 10.67
C ARG A 72 10.81 11.64 10.86
N ARG A 73 10.08 12.13 9.90
CA ARG A 73 8.62 12.02 9.85
C ARG A 73 8.25 11.09 8.71
N LEU A 74 7.50 10.04 9.02
CA LEU A 74 6.96 9.10 8.05
C LEU A 74 5.50 9.41 7.78
N ASP A 75 4.95 8.87 6.69
CA ASP A 75 3.55 9.11 6.32
C ASP A 75 2.59 8.36 7.23
N GLY A 76 2.99 7.18 7.73
CA GLY A 76 2.12 6.39 8.57
C GLY A 76 2.82 5.35 9.44
N TRP A 77 2.04 4.85 10.41
CA TRP A 77 2.36 3.74 11.28
C TRP A 77 1.09 2.94 11.53
N LEU A 78 1.19 1.62 11.55
CA LEU A 78 0.10 0.73 11.91
C LEU A 78 0.56 -0.39 12.84
N GLU A 79 -0.33 -0.77 13.74
CA GLU A 79 -0.19 -1.91 14.63
C GLU A 79 -1.39 -2.85 14.47
N VAL A 80 -1.13 -4.14 14.34
CA VAL A 80 -2.18 -5.17 14.33
C VAL A 80 -1.99 -6.07 15.54
N GLY A 81 -3.01 -6.18 16.39
CA GLY A 81 -3.02 -7.11 17.53
C GLY A 81 -3.05 -8.56 17.06
N SER A 82 -2.75 -9.50 17.97
CA SER A 82 -2.82 -10.94 17.68
C SER A 82 -4.26 -11.47 17.63
N GLY A 83 -5.19 -10.77 18.28
CA GLY A 83 -6.57 -11.22 18.47
C GLY A 83 -6.73 -12.18 19.67
N SER A 84 -5.64 -12.55 20.32
CA SER A 84 -5.61 -13.33 21.56
C SER A 84 -4.53 -12.79 22.49
N GLY A 85 -4.92 -12.02 23.51
CA GLY A 85 -3.99 -11.41 24.46
C GLY A 85 -3.34 -10.10 24.00
N PRO A 86 -2.36 -9.59 24.75
CA PRO A 86 -1.78 -8.26 24.56
C PRO A 86 -0.74 -8.16 23.42
N HIS A 87 -0.39 -9.28 22.80
CA HIS A 87 0.66 -9.31 21.77
C HIS A 87 0.18 -8.69 20.46
N ARG A 88 1.05 -7.98 19.79
CA ARG A 88 0.86 -7.52 18.40
C ARG A 88 1.36 -8.60 17.43
N SER A 89 0.72 -8.70 16.28
CA SER A 89 1.09 -9.61 15.19
C SER A 89 1.83 -8.90 14.06
N LEU A 90 1.65 -7.59 13.95
CA LEU A 90 2.35 -6.76 12.98
C LEU A 90 2.49 -5.34 13.53
N ASN A 91 3.71 -4.79 13.43
CA ASN A 91 4.04 -3.40 13.71
C ASN A 91 4.82 -2.85 12.52
N ALA A 92 4.21 -1.96 11.73
CA ALA A 92 4.78 -1.55 10.46
C ALA A 92 4.78 -0.04 10.28
N LEU A 93 5.91 0.49 9.77
CA LEU A 93 5.98 1.83 9.23
C LEU A 93 5.43 1.86 7.81
N VAL A 94 4.82 2.97 7.43
CA VAL A 94 4.20 3.16 6.11
C VAL A 94 4.74 4.43 5.47
N GLU A 95 5.15 4.31 4.20
CA GLU A 95 5.55 5.44 3.37
C GLU A 95 4.83 5.38 2.04
N THR A 96 4.22 6.47 1.63
CA THR A 96 3.37 6.53 0.44
C THR A 96 3.87 7.52 -0.59
N LYS A 97 3.58 7.24 -1.85
CA LYS A 97 3.75 8.18 -2.96
C LYS A 97 2.52 8.12 -3.87
N VAL A 98 2.10 9.29 -4.36
CA VAL A 98 1.00 9.40 -5.32
C VAL A 98 1.44 10.17 -6.57
N GLY A 99 0.64 10.17 -7.61
CA GLY A 99 0.95 10.83 -8.87
C GLY A 99 2.17 10.22 -9.55
N LYS A 100 3.12 11.07 -9.91
CA LYS A 100 4.40 10.68 -10.56
C LYS A 100 5.55 10.52 -9.56
N ASN A 101 5.29 10.76 -8.28
CA ASN A 101 6.31 10.67 -7.24
C ASN A 101 6.72 9.21 -7.03
N LYS A 102 8.00 9.00 -6.78
CA LYS A 102 8.62 7.69 -6.56
C LYS A 102 9.39 7.67 -5.25
N HIS A 103 9.52 6.48 -4.69
CA HIS A 103 10.44 6.25 -3.58
C HIS A 103 11.89 6.31 -4.06
N THR A 104 12.78 6.84 -3.22
CA THR A 104 14.23 6.78 -3.44
C THR A 104 14.87 5.77 -2.51
N VAL A 105 15.98 5.18 -2.95
CA VAL A 105 16.77 4.23 -2.12
C VAL A 105 17.20 4.88 -0.82
N GLU A 106 17.63 6.15 -0.88
CA GLU A 106 18.07 6.90 0.30
C GLU A 106 16.92 7.07 1.31
N GLN A 107 15.72 7.43 0.84
CA GLN A 107 14.55 7.59 1.69
C GLN A 107 14.18 6.27 2.37
N ILE A 108 14.12 5.17 1.60
CA ILE A 108 13.81 3.84 2.13
C ILE A 108 14.84 3.41 3.17
N ASN A 109 16.13 3.57 2.90
CA ASN A 109 17.20 3.20 3.83
C ASN A 109 17.14 4.02 5.13
N ASN A 110 16.81 5.32 5.03
CA ASN A 110 16.61 6.15 6.21
C ASN A 110 15.46 5.64 7.09
N TYR A 111 14.36 5.19 6.48
CA TYR A 111 13.20 4.66 7.22
C TYR A 111 13.44 3.24 7.74
N LEU A 112 14.21 2.43 7.02
CA LEU A 112 14.67 1.13 7.52
C LEU A 112 15.55 1.27 8.75
N THR A 113 16.36 2.33 8.83
CA THR A 113 17.15 2.61 10.04
C THR A 113 16.22 2.86 11.23
N VAL A 114 15.19 3.71 11.06
CA VAL A 114 14.18 3.92 12.10
C VAL A 114 13.47 2.60 12.45
N ALA A 115 13.04 1.86 11.46
CA ALA A 115 12.31 0.61 11.68
C ALA A 115 13.11 -0.42 12.50
N ARG A 116 14.42 -0.51 12.25
CA ARG A 116 15.31 -1.43 12.97
C ARG A 116 15.64 -0.98 14.39
N GLU A 117 15.72 0.34 14.61
CA GLU A 117 16.06 0.91 15.92
C GLU A 117 14.85 0.87 16.88
N ASP A 118 13.61 0.94 16.36
CA ASP A 118 12.38 0.96 17.16
C ASP A 118 11.57 -0.36 17.08
N ASP A 119 12.20 -1.48 16.71
CA ASP A 119 11.60 -2.82 16.67
C ASP A 119 10.31 -2.90 15.83
N PHE A 120 10.30 -2.26 14.67
CA PHE A 120 9.26 -2.49 13.68
C PHE A 120 9.51 -3.79 12.91
N ASP A 121 8.43 -4.52 12.65
CA ASP A 121 8.50 -5.80 11.92
C ASP A 121 8.83 -5.57 10.44
N CYS A 122 8.37 -4.47 9.85
CA CYS A 122 8.62 -4.16 8.43
C CYS A 122 8.40 -2.67 8.09
N LEU A 123 8.86 -2.30 6.89
CA LEU A 123 8.49 -1.07 6.21
C LEU A 123 7.56 -1.42 5.03
N ILE A 124 6.38 -0.81 4.97
CA ILE A 124 5.44 -0.92 3.85
C ILE A 124 5.55 0.36 3.00
N THR A 125 5.95 0.21 1.76
CA THR A 125 5.94 1.30 0.78
C THR A 125 4.73 1.18 -0.13
N ILE A 126 4.08 2.29 -0.46
CA ILE A 126 2.91 2.31 -1.33
C ILE A 126 3.10 3.36 -2.41
N SER A 127 2.94 3.00 -3.69
CA SER A 127 3.00 3.95 -4.79
C SER A 127 2.17 3.51 -6.00
N ASN A 128 2.19 4.33 -7.05
CA ASN A 128 1.60 3.95 -8.34
C ASN A 128 2.49 2.97 -9.14
N GLU A 129 3.70 2.68 -8.66
CA GLU A 129 4.57 1.70 -9.33
C GLU A 129 4.12 0.28 -8.98
N VAL A 130 4.22 -0.61 -9.96
CA VAL A 130 3.94 -2.03 -9.80
C VAL A 130 5.26 -2.76 -9.59
N ALA A 131 5.30 -3.65 -8.60
CA ALA A 131 6.45 -4.51 -8.36
C ALA A 131 6.77 -5.35 -9.61
N PRO A 132 8.04 -5.45 -10.03
CA PRO A 132 8.41 -6.20 -11.23
C PRO A 132 8.21 -7.71 -11.09
N ALA A 133 8.21 -8.22 -9.86
CA ALA A 133 7.89 -9.60 -9.49
C ALA A 133 7.52 -9.65 -8.01
N PRO A 134 6.85 -10.72 -7.53
CA PRO A 134 6.59 -10.92 -6.12
C PRO A 134 7.87 -10.79 -5.29
N GLY A 135 7.83 -10.03 -4.20
CA GLY A 135 8.97 -9.80 -3.31
C GLY A 135 10.07 -8.87 -3.86
N VAL A 136 9.91 -8.30 -5.06
CA VAL A 136 10.89 -7.38 -5.63
C VAL A 136 10.36 -5.94 -5.56
N HIS A 137 11.17 -5.05 -4.95
CA HIS A 137 10.79 -3.64 -4.86
C HIS A 137 10.93 -2.94 -6.23
N PRO A 138 10.00 -2.04 -6.65
CA PRO A 138 10.09 -1.33 -7.93
C PRO A 138 11.28 -0.36 -7.99
N THR A 139 11.71 0.19 -6.85
CA THR A 139 12.90 1.04 -6.75
C THR A 139 14.15 0.16 -6.79
N LYS A 140 14.95 0.30 -7.84
CA LYS A 140 16.21 -0.45 -7.99
C LYS A 140 17.18 -0.15 -6.84
N GLY A 141 17.87 -1.18 -6.34
CA GLY A 141 18.84 -1.05 -5.25
C GLY A 141 18.24 -1.10 -3.85
N VAL A 142 16.91 -1.29 -3.74
CA VAL A 142 16.27 -1.64 -2.48
C VAL A 142 16.32 -3.15 -2.30
N GLU A 143 17.00 -3.59 -1.24
CA GLU A 143 16.99 -5.00 -0.83
C GLU A 143 15.63 -5.30 -0.18
N SER A 144 14.75 -5.87 -0.98
CA SER A 144 13.45 -6.38 -0.53
C SER A 144 13.54 -7.90 -0.46
N GLY A 145 13.57 -8.45 0.73
CA GLY A 145 13.57 -9.90 0.90
C GLY A 145 13.01 -10.29 2.26
N ALA A 146 12.26 -11.38 2.29
CA ALA A 146 11.74 -11.98 3.51
C ALA A 146 12.87 -12.42 4.48
N ASP A 147 14.08 -12.58 3.98
CA ASP A 147 15.27 -12.97 4.76
C ASP A 147 15.89 -11.78 5.53
N SER A 148 15.44 -10.55 5.29
CA SER A 148 15.88 -9.38 6.06
C SER A 148 15.23 -9.37 7.44
N LYS A 149 15.99 -9.00 8.47
CA LYS A 149 15.47 -8.78 9.82
C LYS A 149 14.29 -7.79 9.85
N THR A 150 14.29 -6.83 8.92
CA THR A 150 13.21 -5.86 8.74
C THR A 150 12.92 -5.74 7.24
N PRO A 151 12.02 -6.57 6.69
CA PRO A 151 11.72 -6.59 5.27
C PRO A 151 11.04 -5.29 4.81
N VAL A 152 11.24 -4.95 3.52
CA VAL A 152 10.49 -3.91 2.84
C VAL A 152 9.45 -4.57 1.94
N TYR A 153 8.19 -4.27 2.18
CA TYR A 153 7.10 -4.68 1.30
C TYR A 153 6.67 -3.51 0.42
N HIS A 154 6.33 -3.81 -0.82
CA HIS A 154 5.76 -2.81 -1.71
C HIS A 154 4.35 -3.21 -2.14
N LEU A 155 3.41 -2.27 -1.98
CA LEU A 155 2.05 -2.37 -2.48
C LEU A 155 1.84 -1.29 -3.54
N SER A 156 1.28 -1.65 -4.69
CA SER A 156 0.79 -0.62 -5.60
C SER A 156 -0.58 -0.12 -5.13
N TRP A 157 -0.90 1.16 -5.38
CA TRP A 157 -2.26 1.67 -5.15
C TRP A 157 -3.31 0.86 -5.92
N LEU A 158 -2.94 0.35 -7.09
CA LEU A 158 -3.81 -0.53 -7.86
C LEU A 158 -4.10 -1.84 -7.11
N ARG A 159 -3.12 -2.42 -6.40
CA ARG A 159 -3.33 -3.59 -5.54
C ARG A 159 -4.26 -3.25 -4.37
N VAL A 160 -4.07 -2.10 -3.73
CA VAL A 160 -4.94 -1.61 -2.66
C VAL A 160 -6.39 -1.51 -3.14
N LEU A 161 -6.60 -0.87 -4.30
CA LEU A 161 -7.93 -0.71 -4.91
C LEU A 161 -8.55 -2.04 -5.31
N ALA A 162 -7.79 -2.95 -5.93
CA ALA A 162 -8.27 -4.28 -6.30
C ALA A 162 -8.69 -5.09 -5.07
N THR A 163 -7.86 -5.09 -4.01
CA THR A 163 -8.20 -5.76 -2.74
C THR A 163 -9.45 -5.17 -2.09
N ALA A 164 -9.61 -3.83 -2.13
CA ALA A 164 -10.81 -3.18 -1.60
C ALA A 164 -12.07 -3.63 -2.36
N ARG A 165 -12.04 -3.69 -3.69
CA ARG A 165 -13.15 -4.16 -4.52
C ARG A 165 -13.47 -5.65 -4.32
N GLU A 166 -12.43 -6.50 -4.27
CA GLU A 166 -12.59 -7.91 -3.99
C GLU A 166 -13.24 -8.12 -2.63
N THR A 167 -12.71 -7.46 -1.58
CA THR A 167 -13.32 -7.49 -0.26
C THR A 167 -14.77 -7.03 -0.28
N LEU A 168 -15.09 -5.94 -0.98
CA LEU A 168 -16.45 -5.42 -1.10
C LEU A 168 -17.40 -6.43 -1.74
N SER A 169 -16.94 -7.17 -2.75
CA SER A 169 -17.75 -8.17 -3.46
C SER A 169 -18.05 -9.42 -2.63
N GLU A 170 -17.15 -9.77 -1.70
CA GLU A 170 -17.31 -10.91 -0.80
C GLU A 170 -17.99 -10.55 0.53
N PHE A 171 -18.36 -9.28 0.69
CA PHE A 171 -18.78 -8.73 1.97
C PHE A 171 -20.24 -9.03 2.28
N ASP A 172 -20.48 -9.90 3.26
CA ASP A 172 -21.82 -10.27 3.77
C ASP A 172 -22.15 -9.60 5.12
N GLN A 173 -21.32 -8.70 5.64
CA GLN A 173 -21.47 -8.16 6.98
C GLN A 173 -21.28 -6.64 7.05
N GLY A 174 -22.11 -5.98 7.89
CA GLY A 174 -21.90 -4.61 8.32
C GLY A 174 -22.18 -3.54 7.26
N VAL A 175 -23.37 -2.94 7.28
CA VAL A 175 -23.72 -1.82 6.38
C VAL A 175 -22.71 -0.68 6.47
N LEU A 176 -22.17 -0.43 7.68
CA LEU A 176 -21.23 0.67 7.92
C LEU A 176 -19.86 0.39 7.28
N GLU A 177 -19.29 -0.79 7.52
CA GLU A 177 -17.99 -1.17 6.94
C GLU A 177 -18.05 -1.20 5.42
N ARG A 178 -19.17 -1.69 4.88
CA ARG A 178 -19.43 -1.65 3.44
C ARG A 178 -19.36 -0.22 2.90
N LYS A 179 -20.06 0.71 3.54
CA LYS A 179 -20.08 2.12 3.16
C LYS A 179 -18.70 2.77 3.25
N ILE A 180 -17.94 2.47 4.31
CA ILE A 180 -16.57 2.96 4.47
C ILE A 180 -15.68 2.47 3.32
N LEU A 181 -15.83 1.21 2.92
CA LEU A 181 -15.03 0.64 1.83
C LEU A 181 -15.44 1.21 0.46
N GLU A 182 -16.74 1.43 0.22
CA GLU A 182 -17.25 2.12 -0.96
C GLU A 182 -16.67 3.54 -1.07
N GLU A 183 -16.60 4.29 0.04
CA GLU A 183 -16.02 5.63 0.09
C GLU A 183 -14.51 5.64 -0.19
N LEU A 184 -13.76 4.65 0.33
CA LEU A 184 -12.34 4.50 -0.01
C LEU A 184 -12.16 4.24 -1.50
N ILE A 185 -12.93 3.32 -2.09
CA ILE A 185 -12.88 3.01 -3.52
C ILE A 185 -13.18 4.27 -4.34
N TYR A 186 -14.28 4.96 -4.02
CA TYR A 186 -14.66 6.21 -4.68
C TYR A 186 -13.55 7.27 -4.60
N PHE A 187 -12.95 7.44 -3.42
CA PHE A 187 -11.86 8.38 -3.22
C PHE A 187 -10.63 8.01 -4.06
N LEU A 188 -10.19 6.74 -4.03
CA LEU A 188 -9.01 6.29 -4.77
C LEU A 188 -9.19 6.37 -6.29
N GLU A 189 -10.41 6.23 -6.80
CA GLU A 189 -10.74 6.38 -8.22
C GLU A 189 -10.86 7.84 -8.65
N ASN A 190 -11.00 8.76 -7.71
CA ASN A 190 -11.06 10.17 -8.02
C ASN A 190 -9.68 10.71 -8.42
N LYS A 191 -9.64 11.54 -9.46
CA LYS A 191 -8.40 12.16 -9.95
C LYS A 191 -7.64 12.95 -8.88
N THR A 192 -8.34 13.47 -7.89
CA THR A 192 -7.73 14.25 -6.77
C THR A 192 -6.89 13.40 -5.83
N ALA A 193 -7.10 12.08 -5.78
CA ALA A 193 -6.24 11.16 -5.04
C ALA A 193 -4.89 10.94 -5.73
N GLN A 194 -4.78 11.23 -7.03
CA GLN A 194 -3.60 10.99 -7.84
C GLN A 194 -3.13 9.53 -7.83
N VAL A 195 -4.05 8.63 -7.61
CA VAL A 195 -3.83 7.18 -7.64
C VAL A 195 -4.07 6.67 -9.05
N LEU A 196 -3.23 5.78 -9.55
CA LEU A 196 -3.48 5.10 -10.82
C LEU A 196 -4.64 4.12 -10.62
N SER A 197 -5.68 4.35 -11.40
CA SER A 197 -6.79 3.41 -11.57
C SER A 197 -6.75 2.84 -12.98
N PRO A 198 -7.39 1.69 -13.26
CA PRO A 198 -7.47 1.14 -14.61
C PRO A 198 -8.09 2.10 -15.63
N GLN A 199 -8.91 3.05 -15.18
CA GLN A 199 -9.47 4.10 -16.03
C GLN A 199 -8.43 5.12 -16.52
N ASN A 200 -7.28 5.19 -15.84
CA ASN A 200 -6.15 6.06 -16.15
C ASN A 200 -5.00 5.33 -16.86
N MET A 201 -5.15 4.03 -17.16
CA MET A 201 -4.14 3.27 -17.90
C MET A 201 -4.03 3.81 -19.33
N SER A 202 -2.80 3.89 -19.82
CA SER A 202 -2.53 4.41 -21.16
C SER A 202 -3.25 3.57 -22.22
N ARG A 203 -4.31 4.12 -22.78
CA ARG A 203 -5.06 3.51 -23.90
C ARG A 203 -4.14 3.24 -25.08
N THR A 204 -3.08 4.03 -25.22
CA THR A 204 -2.05 3.92 -26.27
C THR A 204 -1.22 2.64 -26.08
N ASP A 205 -0.78 2.32 -24.86
CA ASP A 205 0.02 1.13 -24.59
C ASP A 205 -0.82 -0.14 -24.76
N TRP A 206 -2.08 -0.13 -24.30
CA TRP A 206 -3.03 -1.19 -24.55
C TRP A 206 -3.30 -1.45 -26.02
N ASN A 207 -3.53 -0.41 -26.79
CA ASN A 207 -3.76 -0.51 -28.24
C ASN A 207 -2.50 -1.01 -28.95
N ALA A 208 -1.31 -0.56 -28.54
CA ALA A 208 -0.06 -1.02 -29.12
C ALA A 208 0.19 -2.54 -28.84
N VAL A 209 -0.12 -3.00 -27.62
CA VAL A 209 -0.01 -4.43 -27.28
C VAL A 209 -1.02 -5.26 -28.05
N ARG A 210 -2.30 -4.83 -28.10
CA ARG A 210 -3.35 -5.49 -28.85
C ARG A 210 -3.01 -5.58 -30.36
N ALA A 211 -2.52 -4.49 -30.96
CA ALA A 211 -2.09 -4.50 -32.35
C ALA A 211 -0.88 -5.40 -32.59
N GLY A 212 0.05 -5.47 -31.61
CA GLY A 212 1.21 -6.35 -31.66
C GLY A 212 0.85 -7.83 -31.55
N THR A 213 -0.11 -8.20 -30.68
CA THR A 213 -0.62 -9.57 -30.55
C THR A 213 -1.33 -10.04 -31.82
N GLN A 214 -2.11 -9.17 -32.45
CA GLN A 214 -2.83 -9.51 -33.69
C GLN A 214 -1.91 -9.72 -34.90
N ARG A 215 -0.67 -9.22 -34.86
CA ARG A 215 0.30 -9.29 -35.96
C ARG A 215 1.46 -10.25 -35.70
N ASP A 216 1.37 -11.13 -34.70
CA ASP A 216 2.48 -12.01 -34.23
C ASP A 216 3.81 -11.24 -33.98
N GLY A 217 3.72 -9.95 -33.67
CA GLY A 217 4.85 -9.02 -33.62
C GLY A 217 5.33 -8.66 -32.22
N LEU A 218 4.85 -9.30 -31.14
CA LEU A 218 5.33 -9.06 -29.79
C LEU A 218 6.68 -9.73 -29.57
N ARG A 219 7.76 -8.98 -29.73
CA ARG A 219 9.12 -9.46 -29.45
C ARG A 219 9.44 -9.32 -27.96
N ARG A 220 10.29 -10.26 -27.46
CA ARG A 220 10.88 -10.19 -26.11
C ARG A 220 11.57 -8.82 -25.94
N GLY A 221 11.18 -8.04 -24.92
CA GLY A 221 11.70 -6.69 -24.69
C GLY A 221 10.83 -5.54 -25.22
N ASN A 222 9.66 -5.81 -25.80
CA ASN A 222 8.71 -4.76 -26.13
C ASN A 222 8.26 -4.04 -24.85
N LYS A 223 8.57 -2.73 -24.73
CA LYS A 223 8.30 -1.94 -23.52
C LYS A 223 6.81 -1.89 -23.17
N GLY A 224 5.93 -1.80 -24.16
CA GLY A 224 4.49 -1.80 -23.98
C GLY A 224 3.99 -3.17 -23.48
N ALA A 225 4.50 -4.28 -24.05
CA ALA A 225 4.15 -5.63 -23.60
C ALA A 225 4.64 -5.91 -22.18
N THR A 226 5.83 -5.45 -21.82
CA THR A 226 6.36 -5.56 -20.45
C THR A 226 5.53 -4.72 -19.47
N PHE A 227 5.08 -3.56 -19.87
CA PHE A 227 4.20 -2.70 -19.08
C PHE A 227 2.83 -3.37 -18.85
N VAL A 228 2.17 -3.81 -19.92
CA VAL A 228 0.87 -4.49 -19.84
C VAL A 228 0.96 -5.82 -19.09
N ALA A 229 2.04 -6.61 -19.27
CA ALA A 229 2.22 -7.85 -18.53
C ALA A 229 2.39 -7.62 -17.02
N LYS A 230 3.09 -6.56 -16.61
CA LYS A 230 3.20 -6.18 -15.20
C LYS A 230 1.86 -5.75 -14.59
N GLU A 231 1.00 -5.16 -15.40
CA GLU A 231 -0.31 -4.69 -14.97
C GLU A 231 -1.39 -5.75 -15.16
N TRP A 232 -1.14 -6.78 -15.99
CA TRP A 232 -2.13 -7.80 -16.33
C TRP A 232 -2.65 -8.56 -15.12
N ASP A 233 -1.80 -8.96 -14.20
CA ASP A 233 -2.23 -9.66 -12.99
C ASP A 233 -3.12 -8.78 -12.12
N LEU A 234 -2.86 -7.48 -12.11
CA LEU A 234 -3.67 -6.50 -11.39
C LEU A 234 -4.97 -6.18 -12.13
N VAL A 235 -4.92 -6.11 -13.47
CA VAL A 235 -6.11 -5.97 -14.32
C VAL A 235 -6.98 -7.23 -14.26
N ALA A 236 -6.37 -8.41 -14.24
CA ALA A 236 -7.11 -9.66 -14.07
C ALA A 236 -7.82 -9.74 -12.71
N LEU A 237 -7.16 -9.29 -11.63
CA LEU A 237 -7.79 -9.12 -10.32
C LEU A 237 -8.94 -8.11 -10.38
N PHE A 238 -8.74 -6.99 -11.08
CA PHE A 238 -9.75 -5.95 -11.25
C PHE A 238 -10.95 -6.38 -12.08
N LEU A 239 -10.73 -7.20 -13.12
CA LEU A 239 -11.79 -7.71 -13.99
C LEU A 239 -12.57 -8.86 -13.35
N LYS A 240 -12.00 -9.57 -12.37
CA LYS A 240 -12.68 -10.62 -11.60
C LYS A 240 -13.58 -10.06 -10.51
N SER A 241 -13.39 -8.80 -10.08
CA SER A 241 -14.28 -8.18 -9.11
C SER A 241 -15.55 -7.68 -9.81
N PRO A 242 -16.76 -8.09 -9.36
CA PRO A 242 -18.02 -7.60 -9.91
C PRO A 242 -18.09 -6.07 -9.80
N ARG A 243 -18.71 -5.46 -10.80
CA ARG A 243 -18.99 -4.01 -10.83
C ARG A 243 -20.11 -3.66 -9.87
#